data_f80f70513f1b9627109e6fe4cf1087ed
#
_entry.id   f80f70513f1b9627109e6fe4cf1087ed
#
_cell.length_a   1.000
_cell.length_b   1.000
_cell.length_c   1.000
_cell.angle_alpha   90.00
_cell.angle_beta   90.00
_cell.angle_gamma   90.00
#
_symmetry.space_group_name_H-M   'P 1'
#
loop_
_entity.id
_entity.type
_entity.pdbx_description
1 polymer ?
#
loop_
_entity_poly.entity_id
_entity_poly.type
_entity_poly.pdbx_seq_one_letter_code
_entity_poly.pdbx_strand_id
1 'polypeptide(L)'
;LQYESAKLQYDKQVEYSTITAPIAGRVESVDVDVYDRVNQSAQLCVIAGEGQNSITFYATQRMVQNLKTGDELEISKNGNTYTGNITEISNMVDESNGLFKVKGDMESSDEIAIGSTVKITLVTERAENVMLVPVDAIYYSGGKGYVYLYEDGKAKMASVEVGLYDSENAQILSGIKADD
;
A
#
# COMPACT_ATOMS: atom_id res chain seq x y z
N LEU A 1 -44.02 28.18 -22.78
CA LEU A 1 -42.67 27.89 -23.32
C LEU A 1 -41.64 28.96 -22.92
N GLN A 2 -41.84 30.26 -23.24
CA GLN A 2 -40.90 31.33 -22.85
C GLN A 2 -40.78 31.52 -21.34
N TYR A 3 -41.89 31.50 -20.60
CA TYR A 3 -41.90 31.59 -19.14
C TYR A 3 -41.19 30.40 -18.47
N GLU A 4 -41.41 29.20 -18.96
CA GLU A 4 -40.78 27.98 -18.44
C GLU A 4 -39.27 27.98 -18.68
N SER A 5 -38.80 28.43 -19.85
CA SER A 5 -37.35 28.54 -20.12
C SER A 5 -36.70 29.64 -19.28
N ALA A 6 -37.36 30.80 -19.07
CA ALA A 6 -36.85 31.83 -18.20
C ALA A 6 -36.81 31.40 -16.71
N LYS A 7 -37.83 30.67 -16.26
CA LYS A 7 -37.85 30.09 -14.92
C LYS A 7 -36.72 29.07 -14.72
N LEU A 8 -36.50 28.16 -15.69
CA LEU A 8 -35.41 27.18 -15.63
C LEU A 8 -34.04 27.85 -15.57
N GLN A 9 -33.84 28.95 -16.31
CA GLN A 9 -32.61 29.72 -16.24
C GLN A 9 -32.39 30.37 -14.88
N TYR A 10 -33.45 30.95 -14.33
CA TYR A 10 -33.42 31.55 -13.00
C TYR A 10 -33.14 30.51 -11.91
N ASP A 11 -33.85 29.39 -11.93
CA ASP A 11 -33.67 28.29 -10.97
C ASP A 11 -32.21 27.73 -11.01
N LYS A 12 -31.62 27.60 -12.21
CA LYS A 12 -30.20 27.22 -12.36
C LYS A 12 -29.27 28.30 -11.83
N GLN A 13 -29.54 29.58 -12.02
CA GLN A 13 -28.71 30.65 -11.46
C GLN A 13 -28.73 30.64 -9.93
N VAL A 14 -29.90 30.39 -9.34
CA VAL A 14 -30.05 30.26 -7.88
C VAL A 14 -29.32 29.00 -7.37
N GLU A 15 -29.43 27.88 -8.06
CA GLU A 15 -28.74 26.66 -7.73
C GLU A 15 -27.21 26.87 -7.73
N TYR A 16 -26.67 27.55 -8.74
CA TYR A 16 -25.25 27.87 -8.83
C TYR A 16 -24.76 28.93 -7.82
N SER A 17 -25.68 29.66 -7.18
CA SER A 17 -25.35 30.61 -6.12
C SER A 17 -25.16 29.94 -4.75
N THR A 18 -25.54 28.67 -4.64
CA THR A 18 -25.39 27.89 -3.40
C THR A 18 -24.49 26.70 -3.63
N ILE A 19 -23.34 26.69 -2.98
CA ILE A 19 -22.39 25.60 -3.06
C ILE A 19 -22.56 24.74 -1.82
N THR A 20 -22.87 23.46 -2.03
CA THR A 20 -23.06 22.49 -0.95
C THR A 20 -21.92 21.46 -0.95
N ALA A 21 -21.58 20.93 0.22
CA ALA A 21 -20.64 19.85 0.34
C ALA A 21 -21.14 18.60 -0.42
N PRO A 22 -20.35 18.03 -1.34
CA PRO A 22 -20.74 16.86 -2.11
C PRO A 22 -20.68 15.57 -1.30
N ILE A 23 -19.97 15.57 -0.18
CA ILE A 23 -19.77 14.44 0.74
C ILE A 23 -19.90 14.88 2.18
N ALA A 24 -20.27 13.96 3.07
CA ALA A 24 -20.13 14.13 4.51
C ALA A 24 -18.65 14.04 4.89
N GLY A 25 -18.20 14.89 5.82
CA GLY A 25 -16.81 14.90 6.24
C GLY A 25 -16.41 16.12 7.03
N ARG A 26 -15.13 16.21 7.35
CA ARG A 26 -14.53 17.34 8.05
C ARG A 26 -13.94 18.34 7.05
N VAL A 27 -14.17 19.62 7.27
CA VAL A 27 -13.52 20.68 6.49
C VAL A 27 -12.07 20.81 6.96
N GLU A 28 -11.12 20.55 6.06
CA GLU A 28 -9.68 20.62 6.32
C GLU A 28 -9.11 22.02 6.05
N SER A 29 -9.56 22.67 4.99
CA SER A 29 -9.20 24.05 4.68
C SER A 29 -10.37 24.79 4.07
N VAL A 30 -10.39 26.10 4.28
CA VAL A 30 -11.24 27.05 3.57
C VAL A 30 -10.31 28.06 2.93
N ASP A 31 -10.35 28.14 1.59
CA ASP A 31 -9.38 28.89 0.80
C ASP A 31 -9.96 30.23 0.28
N VAL A 32 -11.10 30.66 0.83
CA VAL A 32 -11.81 31.88 0.43
C VAL A 32 -12.34 32.63 1.64
N ASP A 33 -12.36 33.95 1.55
CA ASP A 33 -12.95 34.85 2.54
C ASP A 33 -14.27 35.46 2.06
N VAL A 34 -15.01 36.02 3.00
CA VAL A 34 -16.25 36.72 2.70
C VAL A 34 -15.95 37.95 1.81
N TYR A 35 -16.68 38.07 0.70
CA TYR A 35 -16.52 39.08 -0.37
C TYR A 35 -15.42 38.75 -1.40
N ASP A 36 -14.79 37.63 -1.34
CA ASP A 36 -13.85 37.19 -2.39
C ASP A 36 -14.60 36.94 -3.72
N ARG A 37 -13.92 37.26 -4.81
CA ARG A 37 -14.40 36.92 -6.14
C ARG A 37 -13.89 35.56 -6.53
N VAL A 38 -14.78 34.60 -6.66
CA VAL A 38 -14.50 33.24 -7.09
C VAL A 38 -14.93 33.02 -8.55
N ASN A 39 -14.21 32.14 -9.23
CA ASN A 39 -14.58 31.69 -10.58
C ASN A 39 -14.88 30.19 -10.55
N GLN A 40 -15.33 29.63 -11.68
CA GLN A 40 -15.72 28.20 -11.77
C GLN A 40 -14.58 27.20 -11.46
N SER A 41 -13.33 27.64 -11.53
CA SER A 41 -12.16 26.81 -11.26
C SER A 41 -11.53 27.06 -9.89
N ALA A 42 -12.12 27.94 -9.07
CA ALA A 42 -11.60 28.27 -7.76
C ALA A 42 -11.84 27.12 -6.78
N GLN A 43 -10.81 26.70 -6.09
CA GLN A 43 -10.92 25.82 -4.93
C GLN A 43 -11.44 26.64 -3.75
N LEU A 44 -12.59 26.27 -3.21
CA LEU A 44 -13.23 27.01 -2.12
C LEU A 44 -12.87 26.42 -0.75
N CYS A 45 -12.88 25.10 -0.66
CA CYS A 45 -12.53 24.37 0.54
C CYS A 45 -12.08 22.95 0.18
N VAL A 46 -11.41 22.31 1.13
CA VAL A 46 -11.08 20.89 1.08
C VAL A 46 -11.89 20.17 2.17
N ILE A 47 -12.60 19.12 1.77
CA ILE A 47 -13.39 18.30 2.68
C ILE A 47 -12.78 16.91 2.69
N ALA A 48 -12.33 16.44 3.86
CA ALA A 48 -11.97 15.05 4.08
C ALA A 48 -13.24 14.26 4.40
N GLY A 49 -13.53 13.23 3.59
CA GLY A 49 -14.64 12.32 3.86
C GLY A 49 -14.43 11.56 5.17
N GLU A 50 -15.52 11.29 5.88
CA GLU A 50 -15.49 10.38 7.03
C GLU A 50 -15.32 8.94 6.53
N GLY A 51 -14.41 8.19 7.12
CA GLY A 51 -14.21 6.78 6.79
C GLY A 51 -12.73 6.37 6.77
N GLN A 52 -12.40 5.47 5.86
CA GLN A 52 -11.05 4.95 5.71
C GLN A 52 -10.16 5.93 4.94
N ASN A 53 -8.91 6.06 5.39
CA ASN A 53 -7.90 6.80 4.66
C ASN A 53 -7.45 5.99 3.44
N SER A 54 -7.28 6.67 2.30
CA SER A 54 -6.74 6.05 1.09
C SER A 54 -5.23 6.20 1.05
N ILE A 55 -4.56 5.10 0.74
CA ILE A 55 -3.11 5.04 0.54
C ILE A 55 -2.84 4.81 -0.93
N THR A 56 -1.87 5.52 -1.47
CA THR A 56 -1.39 5.30 -2.84
C THR A 56 0.10 5.06 -2.81
N PHE A 57 0.53 3.99 -3.49
CA PHE A 57 1.95 3.72 -3.72
C PHE A 57 2.17 3.15 -5.12
N TYR A 58 3.44 3.04 -5.50
CA TYR A 58 3.83 2.56 -6.81
C TYR A 58 4.68 1.30 -6.66
N ALA A 59 4.37 0.30 -7.48
CA ALA A 59 5.01 -1.01 -7.43
C ALA A 59 5.59 -1.40 -8.80
N THR A 60 6.66 -2.17 -8.81
CA THR A 60 7.23 -2.74 -10.02
C THR A 60 6.34 -3.86 -10.58
N GLN A 61 6.51 -4.20 -11.85
CA GLN A 61 5.78 -5.32 -12.46
C GLN A 61 5.97 -6.63 -11.69
N ARG A 62 7.17 -6.91 -11.20
CA ARG A 62 7.47 -8.12 -10.42
C ARG A 62 6.68 -8.16 -9.11
N MET A 63 6.57 -7.02 -8.42
CA MET A 63 5.79 -6.93 -7.17
C MET A 63 4.30 -7.14 -7.46
N VAL A 64 3.76 -6.45 -8.47
CA VAL A 64 2.33 -6.52 -8.82
C VAL A 64 1.88 -7.95 -9.17
N GLN A 65 2.74 -8.78 -9.76
CA GLN A 65 2.42 -10.17 -10.08
C GLN A 65 2.07 -11.02 -8.84
N ASN A 66 2.62 -10.65 -7.68
CA ASN A 66 2.42 -11.35 -6.41
C ASN A 66 1.39 -10.66 -5.50
N LEU A 67 0.88 -9.48 -5.87
CA LEU A 67 -0.10 -8.73 -5.10
C LEU A 67 -1.52 -9.01 -5.59
N LYS A 68 -2.46 -9.01 -4.65
CA LYS A 68 -3.89 -9.17 -4.90
C LYS A 68 -4.69 -8.12 -4.15
N THR A 69 -5.83 -7.78 -4.69
CA THR A 69 -6.84 -7.00 -3.96
C THR A 69 -7.27 -7.77 -2.71
N GLY A 70 -7.25 -7.12 -1.56
CA GLY A 70 -7.50 -7.69 -0.25
C GLY A 70 -6.24 -8.11 0.51
N ASP A 71 -5.04 -8.05 -0.10
CA ASP A 71 -3.80 -8.32 0.63
C ASP A 71 -3.59 -7.26 1.71
N GLU A 72 -3.11 -7.72 2.86
CA GLU A 72 -2.88 -6.88 4.03
C GLU A 72 -1.64 -5.99 3.84
N LEU A 73 -1.78 -4.75 4.26
CA LEU A 73 -0.73 -3.73 4.29
C LEU A 73 -0.37 -3.41 5.74
N GLU A 74 0.89 -3.53 6.09
CA GLU A 74 1.40 -2.95 7.31
C GLU A 74 1.92 -1.54 7.02
N ILE A 75 1.36 -0.57 7.71
CA ILE A 75 1.64 0.85 7.50
C ILE A 75 2.28 1.39 8.78
N SER A 76 3.47 1.95 8.67
CA SER A 76 4.14 2.51 9.84
C SER A 76 4.44 4.00 9.68
N LYS A 77 4.21 4.74 10.77
CA LYS A 77 4.52 6.17 10.89
C LYS A 77 4.86 6.53 12.33
N ASN A 78 5.96 7.25 12.53
CA ASN A 78 6.40 7.76 13.83
C ASN A 78 6.51 6.68 14.92
N GLY A 79 6.80 5.43 14.54
CA GLY A 79 6.90 4.29 15.47
C GLY A 79 5.58 3.56 15.72
N ASN A 80 4.45 4.07 15.25
CA ASN A 80 3.15 3.41 15.32
C ASN A 80 2.90 2.59 14.06
N THR A 81 2.23 1.45 14.22
CA THR A 81 1.88 0.52 13.14
C THR A 81 0.36 0.45 12.99
N TYR A 82 -0.09 0.52 11.76
CA TYR A 82 -1.50 0.44 11.36
C TYR A 82 -1.65 -0.65 10.30
N THR A 83 -2.84 -1.19 10.20
CA THR A 83 -3.19 -2.18 9.17
C THR A 83 -4.11 -1.57 8.12
N GLY A 84 -3.99 -2.06 6.90
CA GLY A 84 -4.84 -1.69 5.78
C GLY A 84 -4.90 -2.82 4.78
N ASN A 85 -5.62 -2.64 3.68
CA ASN A 85 -5.75 -3.65 2.65
C ASN A 85 -5.61 -3.02 1.26
N ILE A 86 -5.11 -3.79 0.30
CA ILE A 86 -5.09 -3.38 -1.10
C ILE A 86 -6.52 -3.37 -1.64
N THR A 87 -6.95 -2.23 -2.17
CA THR A 87 -8.28 -2.06 -2.77
C THR A 87 -8.26 -2.08 -4.29
N GLU A 88 -7.17 -1.59 -4.89
CA GLU A 88 -7.06 -1.47 -6.35
C GLU A 88 -5.60 -1.64 -6.79
N ILE A 89 -5.40 -2.41 -7.85
CA ILE A 89 -4.11 -2.55 -8.53
C ILE A 89 -4.33 -2.14 -9.98
N SER A 90 -3.63 -1.07 -10.43
CA SER A 90 -3.71 -0.62 -11.81
C SER A 90 -3.12 -1.66 -12.76
N ASN A 91 -3.81 -1.92 -13.86
CA ASN A 91 -3.29 -2.74 -14.97
C ASN A 91 -2.46 -1.92 -15.98
N MET A 92 -2.38 -0.60 -15.79
CA MET A 92 -1.62 0.30 -16.64
C MET A 92 -0.44 0.85 -15.89
N VAL A 93 0.68 0.96 -16.59
CA VAL A 93 1.89 1.61 -16.10
C VAL A 93 1.68 3.12 -16.13
N ASP A 94 2.08 3.79 -15.08
CA ASP A 94 2.16 5.25 -15.04
C ASP A 94 3.33 5.71 -15.92
N GLU A 95 3.04 6.47 -16.95
CA GLU A 95 4.02 6.91 -17.98
C GLU A 95 5.14 7.77 -17.40
N SER A 96 4.90 8.43 -16.27
CA SER A 96 5.88 9.35 -15.66
C SER A 96 6.99 8.63 -14.90
N ASN A 97 6.71 7.45 -14.32
CA ASN A 97 7.65 6.72 -13.46
C ASN A 97 7.86 5.25 -13.85
N GLY A 98 7.10 4.73 -14.81
CA GLY A 98 7.23 3.35 -15.28
C GLY A 98 6.74 2.29 -14.29
N LEU A 99 5.95 2.67 -13.29
CA LEU A 99 5.47 1.80 -12.22
C LEU A 99 3.94 1.64 -12.28
N PHE A 100 3.44 0.60 -11.63
CA PHE A 100 2.02 0.37 -11.47
C PHE A 100 1.50 1.07 -10.22
N LYS A 101 0.42 1.81 -10.35
CA LYS A 101 -0.25 2.46 -9.23
C LYS A 101 -1.07 1.44 -8.44
N VAL A 102 -0.85 1.38 -7.14
CA VAL A 102 -1.61 0.55 -6.21
C VAL A 102 -2.29 1.45 -5.19
N LYS A 103 -3.56 1.18 -4.92
CA LYS A 103 -4.30 1.85 -3.85
C LYS A 103 -4.65 0.85 -2.76
N GLY A 104 -4.61 1.32 -1.55
CA GLY A 104 -5.08 0.62 -0.37
C GLY A 104 -5.95 1.52 0.48
N ASP A 105 -6.62 0.93 1.43
CA ASP A 105 -7.31 1.62 2.51
C ASP A 105 -6.65 1.31 3.84
N MET A 106 -6.90 2.14 4.82
CA MET A 106 -6.57 1.92 6.21
C MET A 106 -7.63 2.59 7.09
N GLU A 107 -7.77 2.14 8.32
CA GLU A 107 -8.58 2.85 9.28
C GLU A 107 -8.07 4.29 9.46
N SER A 108 -8.99 5.24 9.55
CA SER A 108 -8.62 6.63 9.76
C SER A 108 -7.96 6.80 11.13
N SER A 109 -6.88 7.55 11.15
CA SER A 109 -6.15 7.90 12.37
C SER A 109 -5.85 9.39 12.37
N ASP A 110 -6.13 10.05 13.49
CA ASP A 110 -5.80 11.47 13.68
C ASP A 110 -4.28 11.73 13.71
N GLU A 111 -3.49 10.67 13.89
CA GLU A 111 -2.03 10.75 13.90
C GLU A 111 -1.41 10.80 12.49
N ILE A 112 -2.18 10.42 11.46
CA ILE A 112 -1.73 10.43 10.07
C ILE A 112 -2.47 11.52 9.30
N ALA A 113 -1.82 12.66 9.14
CA ALA A 113 -2.37 13.75 8.35
C ALA A 113 -2.51 13.36 6.87
N ILE A 114 -3.60 13.76 6.25
CA ILE A 114 -3.83 13.58 4.81
C ILE A 114 -2.71 14.24 4.01
N GLY A 115 -2.23 13.57 2.96
CA GLY A 115 -1.09 14.02 2.15
C GLY A 115 0.29 13.74 2.76
N SER A 116 0.35 13.08 3.93
CA SER A 116 1.63 12.70 4.51
C SER A 116 2.18 11.39 3.93
N THR A 117 3.51 11.24 3.98
CA THR A 117 4.19 10.00 3.57
C THR A 117 4.23 9.02 4.73
N VAL A 118 3.98 7.75 4.44
CA VAL A 118 4.06 6.61 5.37
C VAL A 118 4.99 5.54 4.82
N LYS A 119 5.52 4.68 5.69
CA LYS A 119 6.24 3.47 5.27
C LYS A 119 5.24 2.34 5.15
N ILE A 120 5.27 1.62 4.03
CA ILE A 120 4.43 0.45 3.77
C ILE A 120 5.32 -0.78 3.73
N THR A 121 4.95 -1.81 4.46
CA THR A 121 5.55 -3.14 4.40
C THR A 121 4.52 -4.10 3.82
N LEU A 122 4.94 -4.84 2.79
CA LEU A 122 4.13 -5.80 2.06
C LEU A 122 4.73 -7.19 2.20
N VAL A 123 3.89 -8.17 2.48
CA VAL A 123 4.26 -9.57 2.37
C VAL A 123 4.02 -9.99 0.92
N THR A 124 5.08 -10.11 0.13
CA THR A 124 4.99 -10.46 -1.29
C THR A 124 5.03 -11.96 -1.56
N GLU A 125 5.60 -12.72 -0.63
CA GLU A 125 5.72 -14.17 -0.74
C GLU A 125 5.58 -14.78 0.66
N ARG A 126 4.90 -15.92 0.76
CA ARG A 126 4.72 -16.67 2.01
C ARG A 126 4.93 -18.16 1.74
N ALA A 127 5.68 -18.80 2.61
CA ALA A 127 5.80 -20.25 2.62
C ALA A 127 5.36 -20.76 4.01
N GLU A 128 4.49 -21.76 4.01
CA GLU A 128 3.97 -22.37 5.25
C GLU A 128 4.47 -23.81 5.37
N ASN A 129 4.66 -24.28 6.61
CA ASN A 129 5.17 -25.62 6.90
C ASN A 129 6.51 -25.94 6.22
N VAL A 130 7.42 -24.97 6.26
CA VAL A 130 8.75 -25.08 5.64
C VAL A 130 9.84 -25.25 6.68
N MET A 131 10.92 -25.90 6.28
CA MET A 131 12.12 -25.99 7.08
C MET A 131 12.88 -24.65 7.02
N LEU A 132 13.20 -24.08 8.18
CA LEU A 132 13.94 -22.84 8.31
C LEU A 132 15.32 -23.12 8.91
N VAL A 133 16.32 -22.44 8.38
CA VAL A 133 17.70 -22.41 8.90
C VAL A 133 18.13 -20.95 9.00
N PRO A 134 18.81 -20.53 10.07
CA PRO A 134 19.38 -19.17 10.14
C PRO A 134 20.23 -18.88 8.91
N VAL A 135 20.09 -17.68 8.33
CA VAL A 135 20.83 -17.27 7.12
C VAL A 135 22.34 -17.38 7.35
N ASP A 136 22.81 -17.08 8.56
CA ASP A 136 24.23 -17.15 8.94
C ASP A 136 24.80 -18.58 8.96
N ALA A 137 23.94 -19.60 8.98
CA ALA A 137 24.38 -21.00 8.91
C ALA A 137 24.56 -21.53 7.48
N ILE A 138 24.22 -20.71 6.47
CA ILE A 138 24.29 -21.10 5.07
C ILE A 138 25.55 -20.53 4.41
N TYR A 139 26.36 -21.41 3.87
CA TYR A 139 27.58 -21.06 3.12
C TYR A 139 27.33 -21.23 1.63
N TYR A 140 27.77 -20.30 0.84
CA TYR A 140 27.65 -20.34 -0.62
C TYR A 140 29.00 -20.61 -1.26
N SER A 141 29.07 -21.65 -2.11
CA SER A 141 30.25 -21.96 -2.91
C SER A 141 29.84 -22.45 -4.29
N GLY A 142 30.40 -21.84 -5.32
CA GLY A 142 30.09 -22.20 -6.72
C GLY A 142 28.60 -22.07 -7.07
N GLY A 143 27.87 -21.11 -6.44
CA GLY A 143 26.45 -20.88 -6.68
C GLY A 143 25.51 -21.88 -6.00
N LYS A 144 26.01 -22.73 -5.12
CA LYS A 144 25.23 -23.68 -4.33
C LYS A 144 25.31 -23.33 -2.85
N GLY A 145 24.18 -23.54 -2.12
CA GLY A 145 24.10 -23.42 -0.68
C GLY A 145 24.58 -24.69 0.03
N TYR A 146 25.25 -24.54 1.16
CA TYR A 146 25.72 -25.60 2.02
C TYR A 146 25.46 -25.26 3.48
N VAL A 147 25.16 -26.28 4.28
CA VAL A 147 25.08 -26.19 5.75
C VAL A 147 26.00 -27.27 6.36
N TYR A 148 26.39 -27.07 7.61
CA TYR A 148 27.12 -28.09 8.38
C TYR A 148 26.14 -28.79 9.32
N LEU A 149 26.05 -30.12 9.17
CA LEU A 149 25.30 -31.00 10.05
C LEU A 149 26.24 -31.57 11.09
N TYR A 150 25.75 -31.88 12.28
CA TYR A 150 26.50 -32.56 13.32
C TYR A 150 26.07 -34.02 13.37
N GLU A 151 26.90 -34.90 12.85
CA GLU A 151 26.68 -36.36 12.85
C GLU A 151 27.89 -37.07 13.53
N ASP A 152 27.63 -37.96 14.46
CA ASP A 152 28.63 -38.81 15.12
C ASP A 152 29.87 -38.06 15.66
N GLY A 153 29.68 -36.89 16.24
CA GLY A 153 30.74 -36.06 16.79
C GLY A 153 31.56 -35.29 15.75
N LYS A 154 31.12 -35.24 14.50
CA LYS A 154 31.82 -34.56 13.38
C LYS A 154 30.89 -33.63 12.63
N ALA A 155 31.47 -32.55 12.13
CA ALA A 155 30.78 -31.66 11.20
C ALA A 155 30.82 -32.25 9.78
N LYS A 156 29.66 -32.42 9.14
CA LYS A 156 29.51 -32.91 7.79
C LYS A 156 28.83 -31.84 6.94
N MET A 157 29.46 -31.50 5.84
CA MET A 157 28.89 -30.50 4.91
C MET A 157 27.82 -31.16 4.05
N ALA A 158 26.62 -30.58 4.05
CA ALA A 158 25.48 -30.96 3.23
C ALA A 158 25.13 -29.84 2.23
N SER A 159 24.88 -30.21 0.97
CA SER A 159 24.40 -29.26 -0.03
C SER A 159 22.90 -29.09 0.15
N VAL A 160 22.46 -27.83 0.17
CA VAL A 160 21.06 -27.47 0.33
C VAL A 160 20.56 -26.60 -0.81
N GLU A 161 19.28 -26.74 -1.12
CA GLU A 161 18.58 -25.86 -2.02
C GLU A 161 17.79 -24.83 -1.18
N VAL A 162 18.12 -23.55 -1.35
CA VAL A 162 17.55 -22.46 -0.58
C VAL A 162 16.36 -21.85 -1.36
N GLY A 163 15.23 -21.73 -0.70
CA GLY A 163 14.02 -21.08 -1.21
C GLY A 163 13.93 -19.60 -0.81
N LEU A 164 12.79 -19.22 -0.23
CA LEU A 164 12.58 -17.87 0.30
C LEU A 164 13.50 -17.61 1.49
N TYR A 165 13.90 -16.36 1.66
CA TYR A 165 14.68 -15.94 2.84
C TYR A 165 14.33 -14.51 3.24
N ASP A 166 14.48 -14.23 4.51
CA ASP A 166 14.38 -12.90 5.10
C ASP A 166 15.72 -12.46 5.72
N SER A 167 15.70 -11.52 6.65
CA SER A 167 16.93 -11.05 7.34
C SER A 167 17.49 -12.02 8.37
N GLU A 168 16.72 -13.00 8.81
CA GLU A 168 17.09 -13.92 9.91
C GLU A 168 17.12 -15.37 9.45
N ASN A 169 16.17 -15.79 8.62
CA ASN A 169 15.94 -17.19 8.27
C ASN A 169 15.86 -17.39 6.76
N ALA A 170 16.25 -18.59 6.34
CA ALA A 170 16.11 -19.06 4.98
C ALA A 170 15.36 -20.39 4.94
N GLN A 171 14.45 -20.52 4.00
CA GLN A 171 13.76 -21.76 3.69
C GLN A 171 14.71 -22.74 3.02
N ILE A 172 14.71 -23.99 3.48
CA ILE A 172 15.39 -25.09 2.81
C ILE A 172 14.36 -25.94 2.06
N LEU A 173 14.51 -26.01 0.75
CA LEU A 173 13.65 -26.80 -0.13
C LEU A 173 14.07 -28.27 -0.17
N SER A 174 15.37 -28.53 -0.11
CA SER A 174 15.93 -29.88 -0.14
C SER A 174 17.38 -29.94 0.40
N GLY A 175 17.86 -31.13 0.77
CA GLY A 175 19.25 -31.38 1.16
C GLY A 175 19.45 -31.77 2.60
N ILE A 176 18.54 -31.46 3.51
CA ILE A 176 18.55 -31.86 4.93
C ILE A 176 17.14 -32.29 5.36
N LYS A 177 17.04 -32.91 6.54
CA LYS A 177 15.77 -33.30 7.17
C LYS A 177 15.59 -32.56 8.48
N ALA A 178 14.36 -32.58 9.01
CA ALA A 178 14.00 -31.85 10.22
C ALA A 178 14.74 -32.35 11.49
N ASP A 179 15.27 -33.57 11.45
CA ASP A 179 15.96 -34.21 12.56
C ASP A 179 17.51 -34.17 12.43
N ASP A 180 18.01 -33.50 11.40
CA ASP A 180 19.46 -33.39 11.11
C ASP A 180 20.16 -32.29 11.94
#